data_1f3c59c1cde07533520e85a65693e7a1
#
_entry.id   1f3c59c1cde07533520e85a65693e7a1
#
_cell.length_a   1.000
_cell.length_b   1.000
_cell.length_c   1.000
_cell.angle_alpha   90.00
_cell.angle_beta   90.00
_cell.angle_gamma   90.00
#
_symmetry.space_group_name_H-M   'P 1'
#
loop_
_entity.id
_entity.type
_entity.pdbx_description
1 polymer ?
#
loop_
_entity_poly.entity_id
_entity_poly.type
_entity_poly.pdbx_seq_one_letter_code
_entity_poly.pdbx_strand_id
1 'polypeptide(L)'
;MTRPDGRAKDEMRAVKLTTGFTMYAEGSVLVEMGNTKVICTASVEEKVPPFLEGKGLGWVTAEYAMLPRSTNTRKKRDIKSLKLDGRSSEIQRLIGRALRAVVDREALGERQITIDCDVIQADGGTRCASITGGYVALYLACRKLLDEGVIEKMPLTAEVSAVSVGIFEDEAVLDLNYAEDSHAIVDCNVVMTSKGEFIEVQGTGEGRPFTQNELHQLLALGEQGCTRLCEIQRETLGL
;
A
#
# COMPACT_ATOMS: atom_id res chain seq x y z
N MET A 1 9.32 -25.68 -10.46
CA MET A 1 8.46 -24.63 -11.02
C MET A 1 9.31 -23.51 -11.62
N THR A 2 8.91 -22.97 -12.77
CA THR A 2 9.53 -21.77 -13.34
C THR A 2 8.45 -20.69 -13.41
N ARG A 3 8.61 -19.60 -12.68
CA ARG A 3 7.66 -18.48 -12.71
C ARG A 3 7.59 -17.88 -14.11
N PRO A 4 6.46 -17.31 -14.56
CA PRO A 4 6.27 -16.78 -15.91
C PRO A 4 7.32 -15.72 -16.34
N ASP A 5 7.86 -14.98 -15.38
CA ASP A 5 8.90 -13.97 -15.60
C ASP A 5 10.33 -14.42 -15.22
N GLY A 6 10.49 -15.69 -14.85
CA GLY A 6 11.77 -16.31 -14.54
C GLY A 6 12.33 -16.04 -13.15
N ARG A 7 11.61 -15.32 -12.26
CA ARG A 7 12.02 -15.07 -10.87
C ARG A 7 12.07 -16.36 -10.04
N ALA A 8 12.91 -16.38 -8.99
CA ALA A 8 12.82 -17.37 -7.94
C ALA A 8 11.52 -17.18 -7.10
N LYS A 9 11.10 -18.24 -6.39
CA LYS A 9 9.83 -18.20 -5.63
C LYS A 9 9.79 -17.14 -4.53
N ASP A 10 10.93 -16.82 -3.95
CA ASP A 10 11.15 -15.83 -2.90
C ASP A 10 11.70 -14.49 -3.43
N GLU A 11 11.71 -14.30 -4.75
CA GLU A 11 12.22 -13.10 -5.40
C GLU A 11 11.08 -12.12 -5.72
N MET A 12 11.25 -10.86 -5.29
CA MET A 12 10.37 -9.75 -5.64
C MET A 12 10.68 -9.17 -7.01
N ARG A 13 9.69 -8.56 -7.63
CA ARG A 13 9.92 -7.67 -8.79
C ARG A 13 10.81 -6.50 -8.38
N ALA A 14 11.50 -5.90 -9.36
CA ALA A 14 12.23 -4.66 -9.13
C ALA A 14 11.27 -3.57 -8.58
N VAL A 15 11.68 -2.91 -7.49
CA VAL A 15 10.91 -1.83 -6.85
C VAL A 15 11.66 -0.53 -7.00
N LYS A 16 10.94 0.52 -7.42
CA LYS A 16 11.45 1.88 -7.50
C LYS A 16 10.42 2.86 -6.95
N LEU A 17 10.87 3.74 -6.07
CA LEU A 17 10.08 4.83 -5.49
C LEU A 17 10.68 6.16 -5.94
N THR A 18 9.91 6.97 -6.68
CA THR A 18 10.35 8.28 -7.17
C THR A 18 9.57 9.37 -6.44
N THR A 19 10.19 10.01 -5.46
CA THR A 19 9.60 11.08 -4.65
C THR A 19 9.50 12.40 -5.42
N GLY A 20 8.61 13.30 -4.97
CA GLY A 20 8.43 14.61 -5.62
C GLY A 20 7.85 14.47 -7.04
N PHE A 21 7.07 13.45 -7.30
CA PHE A 21 6.57 13.15 -8.64
C PHE A 21 5.55 14.18 -9.14
N THR A 22 4.74 14.74 -8.23
CA THR A 22 3.83 15.86 -8.51
C THR A 22 4.20 17.07 -7.64
N MET A 23 3.93 18.29 -8.11
CA MET A 23 4.47 19.51 -7.52
C MET A 23 3.57 20.16 -6.45
N TYR A 24 2.27 19.78 -6.38
CA TYR A 24 1.31 20.49 -5.51
C TYR A 24 1.03 19.77 -4.18
N ALA A 25 1.11 18.44 -4.17
CA ALA A 25 0.86 17.65 -2.96
C ALA A 25 1.96 17.86 -1.91
N GLU A 26 1.61 17.81 -0.62
CA GLU A 26 2.56 17.87 0.49
C GLU A 26 3.54 16.70 0.48
N GLY A 27 3.07 15.53 0.06
CA GLY A 27 3.90 14.35 -0.23
C GLY A 27 3.48 13.71 -1.54
N SER A 28 4.45 13.25 -2.33
CA SER A 28 4.17 12.66 -3.64
C SER A 28 5.21 11.64 -4.02
N VAL A 29 4.77 10.49 -4.54
CA VAL A 29 5.65 9.41 -5.01
C VAL A 29 5.01 8.65 -6.18
N LEU A 30 5.82 8.31 -7.18
CA LEU A 30 5.52 7.26 -8.14
C LEU A 30 6.12 5.95 -7.62
N VAL A 31 5.26 4.95 -7.43
CA VAL A 31 5.65 3.58 -7.09
C VAL A 31 5.69 2.74 -8.36
N GLU A 32 6.79 2.05 -8.57
CA GLU A 32 6.95 1.05 -9.62
C GLU A 32 7.36 -0.27 -8.96
N MET A 33 6.51 -1.29 -9.08
CA MET A 33 6.78 -2.67 -8.66
C MET A 33 6.67 -3.56 -9.90
N GLY A 34 7.80 -3.83 -10.56
CA GLY A 34 7.80 -4.38 -11.91
C GLY A 34 6.99 -3.49 -12.86
N ASN A 35 5.96 -4.05 -13.49
CA ASN A 35 5.07 -3.31 -14.39
C ASN A 35 3.91 -2.60 -13.66
N THR A 36 3.68 -2.87 -12.38
CA THR A 36 2.66 -2.15 -11.60
C THR A 36 3.16 -0.75 -11.28
N LYS A 37 2.35 0.28 -11.59
CA LYS A 37 2.67 1.68 -11.36
C LYS A 37 1.50 2.39 -10.69
N VAL A 38 1.78 3.05 -9.57
CA VAL A 38 0.80 3.79 -8.78
C VAL A 38 1.37 5.16 -8.42
N ILE A 39 0.61 6.23 -8.65
CA ILE A 39 0.90 7.54 -8.08
C ILE A 39 0.24 7.59 -6.71
N CYS A 40 1.00 7.91 -5.66
CA CYS A 40 0.47 8.18 -4.33
C CYS A 40 0.77 9.63 -3.97
N THR A 41 -0.25 10.38 -3.56
CA THR A 41 -0.12 11.75 -3.07
C THR A 41 -0.71 11.88 -1.68
N ALA A 42 -0.18 12.80 -0.89
CA ALA A 42 -0.67 13.15 0.44
C ALA A 42 -1.08 14.62 0.45
N SER A 43 -2.32 14.89 0.80
CA SER A 43 -2.89 16.24 0.94
C SER A 43 -3.23 16.50 2.41
N VAL A 44 -2.78 17.64 2.95
CA VAL A 44 -3.01 18.04 4.34
C VAL A 44 -4.16 19.04 4.43
N GLU A 45 -5.11 18.80 5.34
CA GLU A 45 -6.19 19.72 5.66
C GLU A 45 -6.15 20.08 7.16
N GLU A 46 -6.24 21.38 7.50
CA GLU A 46 -6.29 21.89 8.90
C GLU A 46 -7.68 21.71 9.51
N LYS A 47 -8.27 20.54 9.29
CA LYS A 47 -9.57 20.12 9.86
C LYS A 47 -9.59 18.60 9.99
N VAL A 48 -10.41 18.09 10.86
CA VAL A 48 -10.66 16.66 11.04
C VAL A 48 -12.12 16.34 10.74
N PRO A 49 -12.45 15.06 10.49
CA PRO A 49 -13.84 14.63 10.39
C PRO A 49 -14.65 15.02 11.64
N PRO A 50 -15.97 15.32 11.51
CA PRO A 50 -16.80 15.81 12.63
C PRO A 50 -16.75 14.95 13.89
N PHE A 51 -16.56 13.62 13.76
CA PHE A 51 -16.46 12.73 14.92
C PHE A 51 -15.16 12.88 15.73
N LEU A 52 -14.19 13.67 15.24
CA LEU A 52 -12.90 13.96 15.91
C LEU A 52 -12.73 15.41 16.35
N GLU A 53 -13.62 16.30 15.96
CA GLU A 53 -13.55 17.72 16.34
C GLU A 53 -13.47 17.89 17.87
N GLY A 54 -12.52 18.71 18.32
CA GLY A 54 -12.26 18.99 19.73
C GLY A 54 -11.64 17.85 20.53
N LYS A 55 -11.13 16.79 19.86
CA LYS A 55 -10.48 15.65 20.54
C LYS A 55 -8.96 15.72 20.54
N GLY A 56 -8.38 16.70 19.86
CA GLY A 56 -6.92 16.84 19.73
C GLY A 56 -6.26 15.72 18.90
N LEU A 57 -7.03 14.98 18.09
CA LEU A 57 -6.57 13.81 17.36
C LEU A 57 -6.60 14.05 15.85
N GLY A 58 -5.49 13.79 15.19
CA GLY A 58 -5.44 13.78 13.74
C GLY A 58 -6.05 12.54 13.08
N TRP A 59 -6.22 12.62 11.77
CA TRP A 59 -6.79 11.54 10.98
C TRP A 59 -6.01 11.32 9.68
N VAL A 60 -5.86 10.05 9.29
CA VAL A 60 -5.34 9.67 7.97
C VAL A 60 -6.41 8.83 7.29
N THR A 61 -6.75 9.20 6.08
CA THR A 61 -7.68 8.46 5.21
C THR A 61 -7.04 8.22 3.86
N ALA A 62 -7.66 7.38 3.03
CA ALA A 62 -7.16 7.13 1.69
C ALA A 62 -8.29 7.00 0.67
N GLU A 63 -7.97 7.36 -0.55
CA GLU A 63 -8.76 7.08 -1.74
C GLU A 63 -7.95 6.19 -2.70
N TYR A 64 -8.64 5.39 -3.49
CA TYR A 64 -8.01 4.48 -4.45
C TYR A 64 -8.80 4.46 -5.73
N ALA A 65 -8.14 4.68 -6.84
CA ALA A 65 -8.73 4.61 -8.16
C ALA A 65 -7.81 3.91 -9.17
N MET A 66 -8.41 3.37 -10.22
CA MET A 66 -7.69 2.81 -11.36
C MET A 66 -8.00 3.62 -12.60
N LEU A 67 -6.98 4.10 -13.32
CA LEU A 67 -7.18 4.74 -14.62
C LEU A 67 -7.87 3.77 -15.60
N PRO A 68 -8.70 4.27 -16.53
CA PRO A 68 -9.45 3.42 -17.47
C PRO A 68 -8.59 2.43 -18.26
N ARG A 69 -7.34 2.79 -18.56
CA ARG A 69 -6.37 1.95 -19.30
C ARG A 69 -5.20 1.50 -18.44
N SER A 70 -5.38 1.45 -17.14
CA SER A 70 -4.40 0.80 -16.25
C SER A 70 -4.34 -0.73 -16.45
N THR A 71 -5.36 -1.32 -17.06
CA THR A 71 -5.48 -2.75 -17.38
C THR A 71 -5.51 -3.00 -18.89
N ASN A 72 -5.30 -4.24 -19.32
CA ASN A 72 -5.35 -4.66 -20.72
C ASN A 72 -6.70 -4.35 -21.40
N THR A 73 -7.80 -4.42 -20.67
CA THR A 73 -9.13 -3.97 -21.11
C THR A 73 -9.51 -2.67 -20.44
N ARG A 74 -10.28 -1.82 -21.12
CA ARG A 74 -10.69 -0.52 -20.59
C ARG A 74 -11.72 -0.66 -19.47
N LYS A 75 -11.34 -0.29 -18.23
CA LYS A 75 -12.27 -0.14 -17.10
C LYS A 75 -13.12 1.14 -17.29
N LYS A 76 -14.42 1.07 -16.96
CA LYS A 76 -15.26 2.27 -16.90
C LYS A 76 -14.88 3.12 -15.68
N ARG A 77 -14.99 4.46 -15.79
CA ARG A 77 -14.82 5.33 -14.62
C ARG A 77 -16.00 5.15 -13.67
N ASP A 78 -15.73 5.08 -12.37
CA ASP A 78 -16.74 4.84 -11.33
C ASP A 78 -17.82 5.94 -11.30
N ILE A 79 -17.44 7.19 -11.59
CA ILE A 79 -18.36 8.33 -11.66
C ILE A 79 -19.52 8.12 -12.69
N LYS A 80 -19.31 7.28 -13.70
CA LYS A 80 -20.39 6.95 -14.65
C LYS A 80 -21.46 6.02 -14.09
N SER A 81 -21.14 5.31 -13.02
CA SER A 81 -22.08 4.41 -12.31
C SER A 81 -22.73 5.09 -11.12
N LEU A 82 -22.35 6.33 -10.76
CA LEU A 82 -22.77 7.07 -9.56
C LEU A 82 -22.55 6.25 -8.25
N LYS A 83 -21.69 5.24 -8.32
CA LYS A 83 -21.39 4.35 -7.20
C LYS A 83 -19.92 3.93 -7.30
N LEU A 84 -19.20 4.06 -6.18
CA LEU A 84 -17.87 3.48 -6.05
C LEU A 84 -17.94 1.96 -6.26
N ASP A 85 -16.97 1.43 -6.99
CA ASP A 85 -16.76 0.00 -7.11
C ASP A 85 -16.46 -0.60 -5.72
N GLY A 86 -17.08 -1.75 -5.42
CA GLY A 86 -16.89 -2.41 -4.13
C GLY A 86 -15.43 -2.74 -3.83
N ARG A 87 -14.66 -3.11 -4.87
CA ARG A 87 -13.20 -3.34 -4.76
C ARG A 87 -12.46 -2.04 -4.40
N SER A 88 -12.74 -0.93 -5.06
CA SER A 88 -12.11 0.35 -4.76
C SER A 88 -12.41 0.79 -3.33
N SER A 89 -13.67 0.65 -2.88
CA SER A 89 -14.08 0.98 -1.51
C SER A 89 -13.39 0.10 -0.46
N GLU A 90 -13.21 -1.19 -0.74
CA GLU A 90 -12.48 -2.12 0.15
C GLU A 90 -11.01 -1.73 0.26
N ILE A 91 -10.35 -1.47 -0.88
CA ILE A 91 -8.93 -1.12 -0.92
C ILE A 91 -8.66 0.23 -0.24
N GLN A 92 -9.51 1.25 -0.43
CA GLN A 92 -9.41 2.53 0.27
C GLN A 92 -9.38 2.33 1.79
N ARG A 93 -10.30 1.51 2.30
CA ARG A 93 -10.40 1.24 3.75
C ARG A 93 -9.18 0.49 4.27
N LEU A 94 -8.65 -0.45 3.49
CA LEU A 94 -7.43 -1.19 3.79
C LEU A 94 -6.24 -0.24 3.90
N ILE A 95 -5.99 0.60 2.88
CA ILE A 95 -4.89 1.58 2.87
C ILE A 95 -5.01 2.51 4.08
N GLY A 96 -6.19 3.10 4.29
CA GLY A 96 -6.40 4.01 5.41
C GLY A 96 -6.16 3.36 6.78
N ARG A 97 -6.57 2.09 6.99
CA ARG A 97 -6.29 1.35 8.23
C ARG A 97 -4.80 1.08 8.40
N ALA A 98 -4.14 0.60 7.35
CA ALA A 98 -2.72 0.29 7.37
C ALA A 98 -1.89 1.51 7.76
N LEU A 99 -2.13 2.65 7.12
CA LEU A 99 -1.41 3.89 7.40
C LEU A 99 -1.70 4.43 8.81
N ARG A 100 -2.94 4.41 9.27
CA ARG A 100 -3.30 4.85 10.63
C ARG A 100 -2.66 4.02 11.74
N ALA A 101 -2.37 2.76 11.50
CA ALA A 101 -1.76 1.89 12.50
C ALA A 101 -0.36 2.35 12.93
N VAL A 102 0.32 3.15 12.11
CA VAL A 102 1.66 3.66 12.37
C VAL A 102 1.68 5.18 12.66
N VAL A 103 0.54 5.80 12.95
CA VAL A 103 0.43 7.24 13.20
C VAL A 103 0.10 7.53 14.67
N ASP A 104 0.99 8.29 15.34
CA ASP A 104 0.68 8.98 16.58
C ASP A 104 -0.29 10.14 16.28
N ARG A 105 -1.57 9.89 16.50
CA ARG A 105 -2.63 10.82 16.14
C ARG A 105 -2.67 12.08 17.00
N GLU A 106 -2.15 12.00 18.24
CA GLU A 106 -2.00 13.17 19.11
C GLU A 106 -0.88 14.08 18.60
N ALA A 107 0.24 13.48 18.19
CA ALA A 107 1.36 14.21 17.60
C ALA A 107 1.01 14.88 16.25
N LEU A 108 0.10 14.27 15.48
CA LEU A 108 -0.42 14.88 14.24
C LEU A 108 -1.32 16.09 14.55
N GLY A 109 -2.03 16.09 15.69
CA GLY A 109 -2.99 17.14 16.05
C GLY A 109 -4.24 17.12 15.15
N GLU A 110 -5.16 18.06 15.33
CA GLU A 110 -6.44 18.13 14.59
C GLU A 110 -6.25 18.48 13.10
N ARG A 111 -5.60 17.57 12.37
CA ARG A 111 -5.38 17.62 10.91
C ARG A 111 -5.80 16.34 10.26
N GLN A 112 -6.29 16.43 9.03
CA GLN A 112 -6.52 15.26 8.19
C GLN A 112 -5.46 15.20 7.10
N ILE A 113 -4.88 14.00 6.88
CA ILE A 113 -4.09 13.72 5.70
C ILE A 113 -4.85 12.71 4.86
N THR A 114 -5.16 13.10 3.63
CA THR A 114 -5.78 12.22 2.62
C THR A 114 -4.70 11.70 1.70
N ILE A 115 -4.64 10.38 1.56
CA ILE A 115 -3.72 9.70 0.65
C ILE A 115 -4.51 9.25 -0.58
N ASP A 116 -4.20 9.84 -1.73
CA ASP A 116 -4.78 9.46 -3.01
C ASP A 116 -3.85 8.47 -3.71
N CYS A 117 -4.38 7.32 -4.12
CA CYS A 117 -3.65 6.27 -4.81
C CYS A 117 -4.26 6.01 -6.18
N ASP A 118 -3.63 6.53 -7.23
CA ASP A 118 -4.07 6.38 -8.61
C ASP A 118 -3.22 5.34 -9.35
N VAL A 119 -3.84 4.20 -9.69
CA VAL A 119 -3.17 3.16 -10.46
C VAL A 119 -3.13 3.55 -11.92
N ILE A 120 -1.94 3.80 -12.44
CA ILE A 120 -1.71 4.11 -13.87
C ILE A 120 -1.44 2.88 -14.71
N GLN A 121 -0.86 1.83 -14.11
CA GLN A 121 -0.65 0.53 -14.75
C GLN A 121 -0.75 -0.58 -13.71
N ALA A 122 -1.54 -1.60 -13.98
CA ALA A 122 -1.78 -2.73 -13.08
C ALA A 122 -1.23 -4.03 -13.67
N ASP A 123 -0.34 -4.67 -12.90
CA ASP A 123 0.23 -5.99 -13.17
C ASP A 123 0.40 -6.79 -11.87
N GLY A 124 -0.71 -6.97 -11.13
CA GLY A 124 -0.72 -7.59 -9.80
C GLY A 124 -0.24 -6.66 -8.67
N GLY A 125 -0.70 -6.88 -7.45
CA GLY A 125 -0.23 -6.20 -6.23
C GLY A 125 -0.54 -4.70 -6.14
N THR A 126 -1.55 -4.17 -6.82
CA THR A 126 -1.82 -2.72 -6.82
C THR A 126 -2.16 -2.17 -5.44
N ARG A 127 -2.88 -2.93 -4.59
CA ARG A 127 -3.18 -2.54 -3.20
C ARG A 127 -1.92 -2.49 -2.34
N CYS A 128 -1.00 -3.42 -2.54
CA CYS A 128 0.28 -3.48 -1.84
C CYS A 128 1.19 -2.31 -2.24
N ALA A 129 1.29 -2.02 -3.52
CA ALA A 129 2.00 -0.85 -4.04
C ALA A 129 1.40 0.47 -3.49
N SER A 130 0.07 0.57 -3.38
CA SER A 130 -0.62 1.73 -2.82
C SER A 130 -0.33 1.93 -1.33
N ILE A 131 -0.31 0.87 -0.52
CA ILE A 131 0.06 0.96 0.91
C ILE A 131 1.52 1.39 1.05
N THR A 132 2.42 0.72 0.32
CA THR A 132 3.87 0.98 0.39
C THR A 132 4.22 2.40 -0.06
N GLY A 133 3.65 2.87 -1.16
CA GLY A 133 3.83 4.25 -1.63
C GLY A 133 3.05 5.28 -0.83
N GLY A 134 1.85 4.91 -0.37
CA GLY A 134 1.05 5.77 0.51
C GLY A 134 1.78 6.14 1.80
N TYR A 135 2.56 5.20 2.37
CA TYR A 135 3.44 5.50 3.50
C TYR A 135 4.53 6.53 3.14
N VAL A 136 5.17 6.39 1.98
CA VAL A 136 6.21 7.35 1.54
C VAL A 136 5.62 8.74 1.34
N ALA A 137 4.45 8.84 0.70
CA ALA A 137 3.75 10.12 0.53
C ALA A 137 3.35 10.72 1.89
N LEU A 138 2.84 9.91 2.81
CA LEU A 138 2.49 10.31 4.18
C LEU A 138 3.72 10.83 4.95
N TYR A 139 4.86 10.11 4.86
CA TYR A 139 6.10 10.53 5.49
C TYR A 139 6.56 11.91 4.99
N LEU A 140 6.55 12.12 3.67
CA LEU A 140 6.95 13.39 3.07
C LEU A 140 6.04 14.54 3.52
N ALA A 141 4.73 14.32 3.61
CA ALA A 141 3.80 15.32 4.11
C ALA A 141 4.04 15.63 5.60
N CYS A 142 4.24 14.63 6.44
CA CYS A 142 4.58 14.81 7.85
C CYS A 142 5.93 15.52 8.02
N ARG A 143 6.92 15.21 7.19
CA ARG A 143 8.23 15.86 7.19
C ARG A 143 8.10 17.34 6.84
N LYS A 144 7.31 17.68 5.83
CA LYS A 144 7.03 19.08 5.47
C LYS A 144 6.39 19.83 6.64
N LEU A 145 5.36 19.25 7.30
CA LEU A 145 4.75 19.87 8.48
C LEU A 145 5.74 20.09 9.63
N LEU A 146 6.67 19.15 9.83
CA LEU A 146 7.72 19.27 10.84
C LEU A 146 8.72 20.36 10.47
N ASP A 147 9.18 20.41 9.23
CA ASP A 147 10.14 21.41 8.73
C ASP A 147 9.56 22.84 8.73
N GLU A 148 8.24 22.98 8.54
CA GLU A 148 7.50 24.24 8.66
C GLU A 148 7.13 24.61 10.12
N GLY A 149 7.44 23.75 11.10
CA GLY A 149 7.14 23.97 12.52
C GLY A 149 5.65 23.88 12.87
N VAL A 150 4.84 23.25 12.01
CA VAL A 150 3.39 23.05 12.21
C VAL A 150 3.12 21.92 13.20
N ILE A 151 3.99 20.92 13.24
CA ILE A 151 4.04 19.86 14.24
C ILE A 151 5.40 19.83 14.95
N GLU A 152 5.43 19.39 16.21
CA GLU A 152 6.64 19.43 17.04
C GLU A 152 7.53 18.19 16.87
N LYS A 153 6.96 17.06 16.47
CA LYS A 153 7.67 15.78 16.30
C LYS A 153 7.06 14.98 15.14
N MET A 154 7.88 14.09 14.54
CA MET A 154 7.41 13.17 13.54
C MET A 154 6.30 12.26 14.12
N PRO A 155 5.09 12.27 13.53
CA PRO A 155 3.97 11.48 14.06
C PRO A 155 3.99 10.01 13.62
N LEU A 156 4.98 9.57 12.85
CA LEU A 156 5.07 8.20 12.36
C LEU A 156 5.92 7.35 13.33
N THR A 157 5.37 6.21 13.76
CA THR A 157 5.95 5.33 14.78
C THR A 157 6.75 4.17 14.21
N ALA A 158 6.51 3.83 12.96
CA ALA A 158 7.19 2.79 12.18
C ALA A 158 6.91 2.99 10.70
N GLU A 159 7.70 2.36 9.83
CA GLU A 159 7.34 2.19 8.42
C GLU A 159 6.23 1.13 8.30
N VAL A 160 5.43 1.23 7.25
CA VAL A 160 4.46 0.21 6.86
C VAL A 160 4.58 -0.10 5.38
N SER A 161 4.56 -1.37 5.07
CA SER A 161 4.58 -1.87 3.70
C SER A 161 3.62 -3.04 3.53
N ALA A 162 3.36 -3.41 2.30
CA ALA A 162 2.52 -4.55 1.95
C ALA A 162 3.06 -5.29 0.74
N VAL A 163 2.88 -6.59 0.72
CA VAL A 163 3.23 -7.46 -0.39
C VAL A 163 2.18 -8.52 -0.61
N SER A 164 1.95 -8.91 -1.87
CA SER A 164 1.16 -10.08 -2.20
C SER A 164 2.00 -11.35 -2.12
N VAL A 165 1.41 -12.41 -1.60
CA VAL A 165 1.97 -13.76 -1.58
C VAL A 165 0.88 -14.74 -1.98
N GLY A 166 1.22 -15.88 -2.54
CA GLY A 166 0.18 -16.84 -2.94
C GLY A 166 0.73 -18.23 -3.18
N ILE A 167 -0.19 -19.16 -3.43
CA ILE A 167 0.14 -20.50 -3.92
C ILE A 167 -0.11 -20.52 -5.42
N PHE A 168 0.95 -20.67 -6.18
CA PHE A 168 0.92 -20.78 -7.63
C PHE A 168 1.65 -22.08 -8.06
N GLU A 169 1.00 -22.92 -8.86
CA GLU A 169 1.50 -24.27 -9.22
C GLU A 169 2.00 -25.08 -8.01
N ASP A 170 1.17 -25.11 -6.93
CA ASP A 170 1.44 -25.78 -5.64
C ASP A 170 2.68 -25.28 -4.87
N GLU A 171 3.29 -24.18 -5.25
CA GLU A 171 4.41 -23.55 -4.56
C GLU A 171 4.01 -22.18 -3.95
N ALA A 172 4.49 -21.90 -2.76
CA ALA A 172 4.35 -20.58 -2.15
C ALA A 172 5.30 -19.59 -2.85
N VAL A 173 4.77 -18.48 -3.33
CA VAL A 173 5.52 -17.45 -4.08
C VAL A 173 5.31 -16.06 -3.52
N LEU A 174 6.37 -15.25 -3.59
CA LEU A 174 6.42 -13.86 -3.16
C LEU A 174 6.13 -12.92 -4.33
N ASP A 175 5.33 -11.86 -4.08
CA ASP A 175 5.09 -10.75 -5.00
C ASP A 175 4.56 -11.21 -6.37
N LEU A 176 3.29 -11.63 -6.39
CA LEU A 176 2.63 -12.13 -7.59
C LEU A 176 2.44 -11.01 -8.62
N ASN A 177 2.83 -11.26 -9.87
CA ASN A 177 2.39 -10.48 -11.01
C ASN A 177 0.98 -10.91 -11.45
N TYR A 178 0.36 -10.21 -12.40
CA TYR A 178 -1.01 -10.51 -12.82
C TYR A 178 -1.18 -11.91 -13.43
N ALA A 179 -0.17 -12.41 -14.13
CA ALA A 179 -0.24 -13.75 -14.72
C ALA A 179 -0.26 -14.85 -13.64
N GLU A 180 0.42 -14.63 -12.53
CA GLU A 180 0.41 -15.53 -11.37
C GLU A 180 -0.86 -15.33 -10.53
N ASP A 181 -1.19 -14.07 -10.17
CA ASP A 181 -2.34 -13.68 -9.35
C ASP A 181 -3.66 -14.23 -9.93
N SER A 182 -3.87 -14.09 -11.24
CA SER A 182 -5.08 -14.57 -11.93
C SER A 182 -5.24 -16.10 -12.00
N HIS A 183 -4.20 -16.87 -11.66
CA HIS A 183 -4.18 -18.33 -11.66
C HIS A 183 -3.77 -18.90 -10.30
N ALA A 184 -3.55 -18.06 -9.30
CA ALA A 184 -3.16 -18.48 -7.98
C ALA A 184 -4.26 -19.33 -7.33
N ILE A 185 -3.87 -20.44 -6.73
CA ILE A 185 -4.76 -21.32 -5.95
C ILE A 185 -5.14 -20.62 -4.63
N VAL A 186 -4.20 -19.87 -4.06
CA VAL A 186 -4.39 -19.02 -2.88
C VAL A 186 -3.80 -17.65 -3.18
N ASP A 187 -4.58 -16.60 -3.01
CA ASP A 187 -4.13 -15.21 -2.99
C ASP A 187 -4.11 -14.69 -1.56
N CYS A 188 -3.01 -14.09 -1.15
CA CYS A 188 -2.87 -13.51 0.17
C CYS A 188 -2.12 -12.19 0.09
N ASN A 189 -2.59 -11.19 0.85
CA ASN A 189 -1.94 -9.90 1.00
C ASN A 189 -1.53 -9.72 2.46
N VAL A 190 -0.27 -9.39 2.67
CA VAL A 190 0.33 -9.21 4.00
C VAL A 190 0.72 -7.75 4.17
N VAL A 191 0.28 -7.13 5.25
CA VAL A 191 0.61 -5.75 5.64
C VAL A 191 1.33 -5.79 6.98
N MET A 192 2.55 -5.24 7.03
CA MET A 192 3.37 -5.28 8.24
C MET A 192 4.05 -3.94 8.53
N THR A 193 4.38 -3.74 9.80
CA THR A 193 5.29 -2.68 10.22
C THR A 193 6.75 -3.12 10.07
N SER A 194 7.67 -2.16 10.03
CA SER A 194 9.13 -2.42 10.10
C SER A 194 9.60 -3.05 11.41
N LYS A 195 8.72 -3.15 12.41
CA LYS A 195 8.99 -3.82 13.68
C LYS A 195 8.64 -5.32 13.66
N GLY A 196 8.22 -5.84 12.49
CA GLY A 196 7.80 -7.24 12.34
C GLY A 196 6.36 -7.52 12.84
N GLU A 197 5.54 -6.48 13.02
CA GLU A 197 4.16 -6.62 13.50
C GLU A 197 3.19 -6.65 12.32
N PHE A 198 2.26 -7.61 12.33
CA PHE A 198 1.19 -7.69 11.33
C PHE A 198 0.11 -6.64 11.61
N ILE A 199 -0.26 -5.87 10.58
CA ILE A 199 -1.41 -4.96 10.62
C ILE A 199 -2.63 -5.65 10.03
N GLU A 200 -2.45 -6.34 8.90
CA GLU A 200 -3.54 -7.05 8.23
C GLU A 200 -3.00 -8.23 7.43
N VAL A 201 -3.73 -9.33 7.45
CA VAL A 201 -3.49 -10.52 6.62
C VAL A 201 -4.82 -10.86 5.95
N GLN A 202 -4.87 -10.79 4.63
CA GLN A 202 -6.03 -11.19 3.83
C GLN A 202 -5.63 -12.38 2.98
N GLY A 203 -6.25 -13.52 3.19
CA GLY A 203 -5.98 -14.74 2.41
C GLY A 203 -7.26 -15.41 1.95
N THR A 204 -7.30 -15.78 0.67
CA THR A 204 -8.43 -16.45 0.05
C THR A 204 -7.95 -17.67 -0.73
N GLY A 205 -8.59 -18.82 -0.48
CA GLY A 205 -8.41 -20.01 -1.30
C GLY A 205 -9.36 -19.95 -2.51
N GLU A 206 -8.85 -19.47 -3.63
CA GLU A 206 -9.63 -19.33 -4.87
C GLU A 206 -9.91 -20.67 -5.55
N GLY A 207 -8.91 -21.55 -5.59
CA GLY A 207 -9.04 -22.89 -6.20
C GLY A 207 -9.38 -24.00 -5.20
N ARG A 208 -8.88 -23.89 -3.96
CA ARG A 208 -9.12 -24.84 -2.85
C ARG A 208 -8.84 -24.19 -1.50
N PRO A 209 -9.33 -24.76 -0.39
CA PRO A 209 -8.85 -24.38 0.94
C PRO A 209 -7.34 -24.60 1.06
N PHE A 210 -6.69 -23.81 1.90
CA PHE A 210 -5.27 -23.93 2.20
C PHE A 210 -5.03 -24.35 3.65
N THR A 211 -3.92 -25.02 3.87
CA THR A 211 -3.56 -25.58 5.16
C THR A 211 -2.87 -24.54 6.06
N GLN A 212 -2.78 -24.85 7.35
CA GLN A 212 -2.01 -24.05 8.30
C GLN A 212 -0.51 -23.96 7.91
N ASN A 213 0.05 -25.04 7.36
CA ASN A 213 1.45 -25.04 6.92
C ASN A 213 1.67 -24.10 5.72
N GLU A 214 0.75 -24.10 4.75
CA GLU A 214 0.78 -23.15 3.64
C GLU A 214 0.63 -21.71 4.12
N LEU A 215 -0.27 -21.45 5.09
CA LEU A 215 -0.38 -20.12 5.70
C LEU A 215 0.96 -19.66 6.34
N HIS A 216 1.63 -20.54 7.08
CA HIS A 216 2.93 -20.21 7.68
C HIS A 216 3.99 -19.89 6.62
N GLN A 217 4.02 -20.62 5.49
CA GLN A 217 4.93 -20.33 4.39
C GLN A 217 4.63 -18.96 3.74
N LEU A 218 3.34 -18.66 3.51
CA LEU A 218 2.90 -17.37 2.98
C LEU A 218 3.27 -16.21 3.91
N LEU A 219 3.08 -16.38 5.22
CA LEU A 219 3.45 -15.35 6.21
C LEU A 219 4.97 -15.11 6.25
N ALA A 220 5.78 -16.17 6.18
CA ALA A 220 7.24 -16.03 6.14
C ALA A 220 7.72 -15.28 4.88
N LEU A 221 7.16 -15.57 3.71
CA LEU A 221 7.44 -14.82 2.48
C LEU A 221 6.93 -13.37 2.57
N GLY A 222 5.76 -13.16 3.19
CA GLY A 222 5.20 -11.85 3.43
C GLY A 222 6.11 -10.98 4.31
N GLU A 223 6.64 -11.55 5.40
CA GLU A 223 7.60 -10.88 6.28
C GLU A 223 8.88 -10.50 5.53
N GLN A 224 9.45 -11.44 4.76
CA GLN A 224 10.62 -11.17 3.92
C GLN A 224 10.37 -10.00 2.95
N GLY A 225 9.25 -10.02 2.23
CA GLY A 225 8.90 -8.99 1.27
C GLY A 225 8.65 -7.63 1.93
N CYS A 226 7.89 -7.58 3.03
CA CYS A 226 7.63 -6.35 3.76
C CYS A 226 8.91 -5.75 4.36
N THR A 227 9.79 -6.56 4.92
CA THR A 227 11.09 -6.11 5.43
C THR A 227 11.89 -5.42 4.32
N ARG A 228 12.01 -6.07 3.15
CA ARG A 228 12.74 -5.47 2.02
C ARG A 228 12.08 -4.19 1.51
N LEU A 229 10.75 -4.11 1.49
CA LEU A 229 10.04 -2.89 1.10
C LEU A 229 10.28 -1.74 2.10
N CYS A 230 10.30 -2.01 3.39
CA CYS A 230 10.64 -1.01 4.41
C CYS A 230 12.09 -0.49 4.26
N GLU A 231 13.04 -1.36 3.92
CA GLU A 231 14.42 -0.94 3.60
C GLU A 231 14.44 0.02 2.39
N ILE A 232 13.74 -0.32 1.30
CA ILE A 232 13.65 0.53 0.11
C ILE A 232 12.98 1.88 0.44
N GLN A 233 11.96 1.89 1.31
CA GLN A 233 11.35 3.13 1.79
C GLN A 233 12.37 4.01 2.51
N ARG A 234 13.17 3.44 3.44
CA ARG A 234 14.23 4.17 4.16
C ARG A 234 15.29 4.69 3.21
N GLU A 235 15.83 3.83 2.33
CA GLU A 235 16.80 4.25 1.31
C GLU A 235 16.28 5.45 0.49
N THR A 236 15.00 5.38 0.06
CA THR A 236 14.36 6.44 -0.73
C THR A 236 14.18 7.74 0.06
N LEU A 237 13.90 7.65 1.36
CA LEU A 237 13.66 8.79 2.25
C LEU A 237 14.94 9.34 2.90
N GLY A 238 16.08 8.66 2.72
CA GLY A 238 17.36 9.05 3.31
C GLY A 238 17.42 8.82 4.83
N LEU A 239 16.82 7.73 5.31
CA LEU A 239 16.73 7.35 6.73
C LEU A 239 17.72 6.23 7.08
#